data_e0402073ae9f2d9ac96a36739af425aa
#
_entry.id   e0402073ae9f2d9ac96a36739af425aa
#
_cell.length_a   1.000
_cell.length_b   1.000
_cell.length_c   1.000
_cell.angle_alpha   90.00
_cell.angle_beta   90.00
_cell.angle_gamma   90.00
#
_symmetry.space_group_name_H-M   'P 1'
#
loop_
_entity.id
_entity.type
_entity.pdbx_description
1 polymer ?
#
loop_
_entity_poly.entity_id
_entity_poly.type
_entity_poly.pdbx_seq_one_letter_code
_entity_poly.pdbx_strand_id
1 'polypeptide(L)'
;MRRSSGSRSTAILPLSTASRPARAGIWALEQAYLFKLLCVPPVAREGVLTNDARKTAANCCKRRRAFYIVDPDPSWNEPGDITADNGLNAFIAGVERENAALYFPRVRMADVVLGGAVEDFPPCGAVAGVIARTDDMGGVWKAPAGQDATIIGTQDLTVKLTDGENGPLNALGVNCLRVFPLIGPVVWGARTLDGADILASEWKYVPVRRLALFLEESLHRGTMWVVFEPNDAPLWAQIRLIVGTFMHNLFRQGAFQGATPREAYFVKCDEETTTQTDVDNGLVNIVIGFAPLKPAEFVIIKIQQVAGQLEA
;
A
#
# COMPACT_ATOMS: atom_id res chain seq x y z
N MET A 1 17.18 -53.61 9.55
CA MET A 1 15.98 -52.74 9.68
C MET A 1 16.33 -51.35 9.16
N ARG A 2 15.95 -51.04 7.92
CA ARG A 2 16.15 -49.75 7.30
C ARG A 2 14.90 -48.89 7.62
N ARG A 3 15.07 -47.78 8.33
CA ARG A 3 14.00 -46.80 8.51
C ARG A 3 13.90 -45.94 7.24
N SER A 4 12.78 -46.04 6.54
CA SER A 4 12.41 -45.17 5.44
C SER A 4 12.12 -43.78 5.99
N SER A 5 12.93 -42.79 5.64
CA SER A 5 12.64 -41.37 5.84
C SER A 5 11.54 -40.96 4.87
N GLY A 6 10.31 -40.94 5.34
CA GLY A 6 9.20 -40.34 4.57
C GLY A 6 9.42 -38.83 4.47
N SER A 7 9.79 -38.34 3.29
CA SER A 7 9.76 -36.93 2.97
C SER A 7 8.28 -36.46 3.00
N ARG A 8 7.93 -35.67 3.99
CA ARG A 8 6.67 -34.91 3.96
C ARG A 8 6.82 -33.88 2.87
N SER A 9 6.34 -34.20 1.69
CA SER A 9 6.07 -33.19 0.65
C SER A 9 5.02 -32.27 1.16
N THR A 10 5.42 -31.07 1.58
CA THR A 10 4.50 -29.97 1.82
C THR A 10 3.99 -29.56 0.45
N ALA A 11 2.79 -30.00 0.10
CA ALA A 11 2.13 -29.59 -1.13
C ALA A 11 1.80 -28.11 -1.00
N ILE A 12 2.70 -27.27 -1.51
CA ILE A 12 2.45 -25.85 -1.70
C ILE A 12 1.50 -25.79 -2.89
N LEU A 13 0.22 -25.57 -2.57
CA LEU A 13 -0.80 -25.40 -3.58
C LEU A 13 -0.42 -24.18 -4.42
N PRO A 14 -0.31 -24.32 -5.75
CA PRO A 14 -0.05 -23.18 -6.61
C PRO A 14 -1.14 -22.14 -6.39
N LEU A 15 -0.78 -20.85 -6.49
CA LEU A 15 -1.72 -19.74 -6.65
C LEU A 15 -2.43 -19.91 -8.00
N SER A 16 -3.13 -21.02 -8.18
CA SER A 16 -3.75 -21.35 -9.44
C SER A 16 -5.00 -20.52 -9.64
N THR A 17 -5.17 -20.05 -10.85
CA THR A 17 -6.37 -19.48 -11.42
C THR A 17 -7.54 -20.47 -11.47
N ALA A 18 -7.42 -21.60 -10.79
CA ALA A 18 -8.47 -22.61 -10.70
C ALA A 18 -9.74 -22.00 -10.10
N SER A 19 -10.83 -22.23 -10.80
CA SER A 19 -12.20 -21.89 -10.42
C SER A 19 -12.47 -22.07 -8.92
N ARG A 20 -13.23 -21.18 -8.35
CA ARG A 20 -13.73 -21.00 -6.97
C ARG A 20 -14.08 -22.23 -6.07
N PRO A 21 -13.89 -23.53 -6.40
CA PRO A 21 -14.48 -24.60 -5.61
C PRO A 21 -13.73 -25.02 -4.36
N ALA A 22 -12.45 -24.79 -4.26
CA ALA A 22 -11.73 -25.13 -3.02
C ALA A 22 -11.22 -23.84 -2.40
N ARG A 23 -11.72 -23.41 -1.27
CA ARG A 23 -11.27 -22.28 -0.43
C ARG A 23 -9.79 -22.43 -0.01
N ALA A 24 -8.90 -22.62 -1.00
CA ALA A 24 -7.50 -22.92 -0.89
C ALA A 24 -6.65 -21.83 -1.54
N GLY A 25 -5.39 -21.69 -1.16
CA GLY A 25 -4.49 -20.66 -1.66
C GLY A 25 -5.00 -19.27 -1.28
N ILE A 26 -4.89 -18.30 -2.19
CA ILE A 26 -5.33 -16.92 -1.94
C ILE A 26 -6.83 -16.80 -1.68
N TRP A 27 -7.63 -17.75 -2.17
CA TRP A 27 -9.09 -17.76 -1.96
C TRP A 27 -9.47 -18.11 -0.51
N ALA A 28 -8.56 -18.68 0.29
CA ALA A 28 -8.76 -18.84 1.72
C ALA A 28 -8.90 -17.51 2.45
N LEU A 29 -8.33 -16.42 1.90
CA LEU A 29 -8.46 -15.07 2.45
C LEU A 29 -9.89 -14.51 2.36
N GLU A 30 -10.77 -15.12 1.56
CA GLU A 30 -12.19 -14.77 1.55
C GLU A 30 -12.86 -15.00 2.92
N GLN A 31 -12.31 -15.91 3.72
CA GLN A 31 -12.78 -16.21 5.08
C GLN A 31 -12.12 -15.32 6.16
N ALA A 32 -11.04 -14.63 5.81
CA ALA A 32 -10.40 -13.72 6.75
C ALA A 32 -11.35 -12.55 7.05
N TYR A 33 -11.64 -12.34 8.33
CA TYR A 33 -12.53 -11.25 8.74
C TYR A 33 -12.01 -9.89 8.26
N LEU A 34 -10.72 -9.63 8.46
CA LEU A 34 -10.05 -8.40 8.06
C LEU A 34 -8.58 -8.67 7.78
N PHE A 35 -8.07 -8.18 6.66
CA PHE A 35 -6.64 -7.98 6.42
C PHE A 35 -6.44 -6.71 5.59
N LYS A 36 -5.34 -6.01 5.79
CA LYS A 36 -5.06 -4.73 5.14
C LYS A 36 -3.81 -4.74 4.29
N LEU A 37 -2.86 -5.60 4.58
CA LEU A 37 -1.64 -5.78 3.82
C LEU A 37 -1.54 -7.22 3.34
N LEU A 38 -1.11 -7.41 2.11
CA LEU A 38 -0.84 -8.71 1.51
C LEU A 38 0.61 -8.77 1.06
N CYS A 39 1.34 -9.76 1.57
CA CYS A 39 2.65 -10.17 1.09
C CYS A 39 2.53 -11.58 0.54
N VAL A 40 3.08 -11.82 -0.63
CA VAL A 40 3.12 -13.15 -1.25
C VAL A 40 4.56 -13.42 -1.66
N PRO A 41 5.42 -13.81 -0.70
CA PRO A 41 6.82 -14.14 -1.04
C PRO A 41 6.86 -15.39 -1.92
N PRO A 42 7.86 -15.52 -2.80
CA PRO A 42 8.05 -16.73 -3.59
C PRO A 42 8.40 -17.91 -2.68
N VAL A 43 8.08 -19.12 -3.16
CA VAL A 43 8.33 -20.37 -2.42
C VAL A 43 9.82 -20.64 -2.23
N ALA A 44 10.60 -20.41 -3.29
CA ALA A 44 12.05 -20.49 -3.24
C ALA A 44 12.62 -19.05 -3.16
N ARG A 45 13.71 -18.87 -2.43
CA ARG A 45 14.35 -17.56 -2.27
C ARG A 45 14.67 -16.88 -3.59
N GLU A 46 15.24 -17.62 -4.52
CA GLU A 46 15.57 -17.16 -5.87
C GLU A 46 14.37 -17.19 -6.81
N GLY A 47 13.20 -17.52 -6.29
CA GLY A 47 11.97 -17.61 -7.08
C GLY A 47 11.39 -16.25 -7.38
N VAL A 48 10.58 -16.22 -8.43
CA VAL A 48 9.71 -15.10 -8.78
C VAL A 48 8.26 -15.57 -8.87
N LEU A 49 7.34 -14.75 -8.42
CA LEU A 49 5.92 -15.03 -8.64
C LEU A 49 5.60 -14.91 -10.13
N THR A 50 4.78 -15.83 -10.63
CA THR A 50 4.24 -15.70 -11.99
C THR A 50 3.41 -14.43 -12.12
N ASN A 51 3.30 -13.90 -13.33
CA ASN A 51 2.48 -12.71 -13.57
C ASN A 51 1.00 -12.94 -13.19
N ASP A 52 0.48 -14.14 -13.43
CA ASP A 52 -0.90 -14.50 -13.06
C ASP A 52 -1.09 -14.56 -11.55
N ALA A 53 -0.09 -14.99 -10.79
CA ALA A 53 -0.12 -14.94 -9.34
C ALA A 53 -0.14 -13.48 -8.82
N ARG A 54 0.67 -12.59 -9.40
CA ARG A 54 0.65 -11.16 -9.08
C ARG A 54 -0.69 -10.49 -9.41
N LYS A 55 -1.25 -10.77 -10.59
CA LYS A 55 -2.61 -10.30 -10.99
C LYS A 55 -3.66 -10.77 -9.99
N THR A 56 -3.61 -12.05 -9.62
CA THR A 56 -4.58 -12.63 -8.68
C THR A 56 -4.47 -11.99 -7.30
N ALA A 57 -3.24 -11.75 -6.80
CA ALA A 57 -2.99 -11.07 -5.54
C ALA A 57 -3.50 -9.63 -5.54
N ALA A 58 -3.19 -8.86 -6.59
CA ALA A 58 -3.64 -7.49 -6.74
C ALA A 58 -5.18 -7.37 -6.84
N ASN A 59 -5.82 -8.23 -7.63
CA ASN A 59 -7.28 -8.30 -7.74
C ASN A 59 -7.95 -8.73 -6.42
N CYS A 60 -7.33 -9.62 -5.65
CA CYS A 60 -7.79 -9.96 -4.31
C CYS A 60 -7.75 -8.74 -3.39
N CYS A 61 -6.66 -7.99 -3.40
CA CYS A 61 -6.52 -6.76 -2.62
C CYS A 61 -7.56 -5.71 -3.01
N LYS A 62 -7.81 -5.49 -4.30
CA LYS A 62 -8.87 -4.57 -4.77
C LYS A 62 -10.23 -4.95 -4.20
N ARG A 63 -10.67 -6.20 -4.33
CA ARG A 63 -11.95 -6.67 -3.80
C ARG A 63 -12.07 -6.58 -2.28
N ARG A 64 -10.95 -6.84 -1.57
CA ARG A 64 -10.91 -6.92 -0.11
C ARG A 64 -10.50 -5.59 0.55
N ARG A 65 -10.42 -4.50 -0.21
CA ARG A 65 -9.94 -3.18 0.27
C ARG A 65 -8.63 -3.32 1.06
N ALA A 66 -7.71 -4.11 0.52
CA ALA A 66 -6.37 -4.35 1.05
C ALA A 66 -5.31 -3.80 0.10
N PHE A 67 -4.06 -3.80 0.54
CA PHE A 67 -2.92 -3.28 -0.21
C PHE A 67 -1.87 -4.36 -0.41
N TYR A 68 -1.40 -4.56 -1.64
CA TYR A 68 -0.43 -5.57 -2.02
C TYR A 68 0.97 -4.99 -2.07
N ILE A 69 1.90 -5.59 -1.33
CA ILE A 69 3.33 -5.26 -1.36
C ILE A 69 4.01 -6.21 -2.32
N VAL A 70 4.50 -5.68 -3.44
CA VAL A 70 5.08 -6.46 -4.54
C VAL A 70 6.59 -6.56 -4.35
N ASP A 71 7.11 -7.77 -4.41
CA ASP A 71 8.54 -8.03 -4.40
C ASP A 71 9.14 -7.83 -5.80
N PRO A 72 10.39 -7.36 -5.90
CA PRO A 72 11.08 -7.19 -7.16
C PRO A 72 11.49 -8.55 -7.75
N ASP A 73 11.73 -8.59 -9.06
CA ASP A 73 12.34 -9.75 -9.69
C ASP A 73 13.75 -9.98 -9.13
N PRO A 74 14.11 -11.21 -8.75
CA PRO A 74 15.44 -11.51 -8.20
C PRO A 74 16.57 -11.30 -9.23
N SER A 75 16.27 -11.25 -10.51
CA SER A 75 17.25 -10.95 -11.57
C SER A 75 17.61 -9.48 -11.69
N TRP A 76 16.86 -8.58 -11.06
CA TRP A 76 17.15 -7.15 -11.10
C TRP A 76 18.31 -6.81 -10.15
N ASN A 77 19.49 -6.63 -10.73
CA ASN A 77 20.73 -6.33 -10.01
C ASN A 77 21.18 -4.88 -10.17
N GLU A 78 20.57 -4.15 -11.10
CA GLU A 78 20.85 -2.74 -11.35
C GLU A 78 19.57 -1.99 -11.81
N PRO A 79 19.54 -0.64 -11.72
CA PRO A 79 18.40 0.16 -12.18
C PRO A 79 18.02 -0.06 -13.64
N GLY A 80 19.01 -0.39 -14.48
CA GLY A 80 18.83 -0.67 -15.90
C GLY A 80 17.89 -1.84 -16.17
N ASP A 81 17.93 -2.87 -15.32
CA ASP A 81 17.07 -4.05 -15.44
C ASP A 81 15.58 -3.69 -15.30
N ILE A 82 15.28 -2.69 -14.46
CA ILE A 82 13.91 -2.23 -14.22
C ILE A 82 13.39 -1.39 -15.38
N THR A 83 14.26 -0.57 -15.97
CA THR A 83 13.90 0.34 -17.07
C THR A 83 13.93 -0.32 -18.44
N ALA A 84 14.47 -1.53 -18.56
CA ALA A 84 14.51 -2.29 -19.80
C ALA A 84 13.10 -2.64 -20.34
N ASP A 85 12.98 -2.96 -21.60
CA ASP A 85 11.71 -3.29 -22.26
C ASP A 85 10.98 -4.48 -21.58
N ASN A 86 11.74 -5.46 -21.11
CA ASN A 86 11.25 -6.62 -20.34
C ASN A 86 11.28 -6.41 -18.83
N GLY A 87 11.58 -5.21 -18.35
CA GLY A 87 11.65 -4.85 -16.94
C GLY A 87 10.28 -4.61 -16.31
N LEU A 88 10.11 -3.45 -15.66
CA LEU A 88 8.92 -3.12 -14.88
C LEU A 88 7.61 -3.28 -15.66
N ASN A 89 7.52 -2.74 -16.88
CA ASN A 89 6.27 -2.75 -17.65
C ASN A 89 5.80 -4.18 -17.97
N ALA A 90 6.72 -5.06 -18.34
CA ALA A 90 6.41 -6.47 -18.59
C ALA A 90 6.05 -7.18 -17.27
N PHE A 91 6.78 -6.87 -16.20
CA PHE A 91 6.61 -7.47 -14.88
C PHE A 91 5.24 -7.18 -14.25
N ILE A 92 4.70 -5.96 -14.43
CA ILE A 92 3.38 -5.55 -13.92
C ILE A 92 2.28 -5.59 -14.97
N ALA A 93 2.50 -6.19 -16.13
CA ALA A 93 1.51 -6.22 -17.21
C ALA A 93 0.18 -6.83 -16.77
N GLY A 94 -0.91 -6.05 -16.81
CA GLY A 94 -2.25 -6.46 -16.39
C GLY A 94 -2.42 -6.65 -14.88
N VAL A 95 -1.46 -6.23 -14.05
CA VAL A 95 -1.60 -6.16 -12.60
C VAL A 95 -2.41 -4.91 -12.23
N GLU A 96 -3.35 -5.05 -11.30
CA GLU A 96 -4.08 -3.92 -10.74
C GLU A 96 -3.11 -3.01 -9.97
N ARG A 97 -3.03 -1.73 -10.33
CA ARG A 97 -1.94 -0.85 -9.94
C ARG A 97 -2.22 0.00 -8.69
N GLU A 98 -3.47 0.43 -8.52
CA GLU A 98 -3.86 1.35 -7.44
C GLU A 98 -3.62 0.78 -6.04
N ASN A 99 -3.90 -0.53 -5.88
CA ASN A 99 -3.81 -1.22 -4.59
C ASN A 99 -2.51 -2.00 -4.41
N ALA A 100 -1.46 -1.63 -5.13
CA ALA A 100 -0.18 -2.33 -5.07
C ALA A 100 0.99 -1.34 -5.12
N ALA A 101 2.11 -1.70 -4.50
CA ALA A 101 3.38 -0.96 -4.57
C ALA A 101 4.56 -1.92 -4.65
N LEU A 102 5.50 -1.60 -5.53
CA LEU A 102 6.75 -2.36 -5.72
C LEU A 102 7.88 -1.70 -4.93
N TYR A 103 8.67 -2.54 -4.25
CA TYR A 103 9.84 -2.11 -3.49
C TYR A 103 11.10 -2.77 -4.01
N PHE A 104 12.16 -2.01 -4.25
CA PHE A 104 13.45 -2.44 -4.76
C PHE A 104 14.58 -1.72 -4.01
N PRO A 105 15.69 -2.39 -3.75
CA PRO A 105 16.06 -3.78 -4.07
C PRO A 105 15.61 -4.79 -3.00
N ARG A 106 16.13 -6.00 -3.09
CA ARG A 106 15.98 -7.04 -2.06
C ARG A 106 16.82 -6.68 -0.82
N VAL A 107 16.48 -7.28 0.31
CA VAL A 107 17.15 -7.05 1.60
C VAL A 107 18.07 -8.21 1.95
N ARG A 108 19.21 -7.92 2.58
CA ARG A 108 20.14 -8.88 3.15
C ARG A 108 19.93 -9.02 4.65
N MET A 109 19.58 -10.22 5.07
CA MET A 109 19.25 -10.50 6.46
C MET A 109 19.87 -11.82 6.91
N ALA A 110 20.12 -11.94 8.22
CA ALA A 110 20.53 -13.21 8.80
C ALA A 110 19.38 -14.22 8.76
N ASP A 111 19.63 -15.38 8.15
CA ASP A 111 18.67 -16.47 8.12
C ASP A 111 18.76 -17.31 9.40
N VAL A 112 17.72 -17.22 10.22
CA VAL A 112 17.63 -17.99 11.47
C VAL A 112 17.62 -19.49 11.22
N VAL A 113 17.05 -19.95 10.10
CA VAL A 113 16.96 -21.38 9.74
C VAL A 113 18.31 -21.94 9.31
N LEU A 114 19.16 -21.08 8.70
CA LEU A 114 20.52 -21.45 8.26
C LEU A 114 21.59 -21.01 9.28
N GLY A 115 21.24 -20.94 10.56
CA GLY A 115 22.21 -20.65 11.61
C GLY A 115 22.78 -19.22 11.59
N GLY A 116 22.07 -18.28 10.99
CA GLY A 116 22.48 -16.88 10.92
C GLY A 116 23.28 -16.51 9.67
N ALA A 117 23.38 -17.38 8.67
CA ALA A 117 23.97 -17.04 7.38
C ALA A 117 23.24 -15.83 6.77
N VAL A 118 24.00 -14.89 6.18
CA VAL A 118 23.42 -13.70 5.54
C VAL A 118 22.95 -14.09 4.15
N GLU A 119 21.69 -13.88 3.89
CA GLU A 119 21.02 -14.29 2.66
C GLU A 119 20.14 -13.15 2.10
N ASP A 120 19.83 -13.24 0.81
CA ASP A 120 18.99 -12.27 0.11
C ASP A 120 17.51 -12.65 0.22
N PHE A 121 16.69 -11.74 0.76
CA PHE A 121 15.27 -11.94 0.95
C PHE A 121 14.42 -10.95 0.14
N PRO A 122 13.21 -11.36 -0.30
CA PRO A 122 12.22 -10.42 -0.82
C PRO A 122 11.81 -9.43 0.27
N PRO A 123 11.65 -8.14 -0.06
CA PRO A 123 11.46 -7.07 0.93
C PRO A 123 10.05 -6.97 1.51
N CYS A 124 9.03 -7.63 0.93
CA CYS A 124 7.61 -7.38 1.26
C CYS A 124 7.31 -7.52 2.75
N GLY A 125 7.85 -8.52 3.43
CA GLY A 125 7.62 -8.72 4.87
C GLY A 125 8.25 -7.62 5.72
N ALA A 126 9.47 -7.21 5.39
CA ALA A 126 10.17 -6.12 6.07
C ALA A 126 9.44 -4.78 5.86
N VAL A 127 9.02 -4.50 4.63
CA VAL A 127 8.22 -3.32 4.29
C VAL A 127 6.87 -3.33 5.00
N ALA A 128 6.19 -4.48 5.08
CA ALA A 128 4.94 -4.61 5.85
C ALA A 128 5.15 -4.25 7.33
N GLY A 129 6.27 -4.64 7.91
CA GLY A 129 6.65 -4.26 9.27
C GLY A 129 6.86 -2.76 9.42
N VAL A 130 7.53 -2.10 8.45
CA VAL A 130 7.68 -0.63 8.42
C VAL A 130 6.33 0.06 8.31
N ILE A 131 5.46 -0.41 7.42
CA ILE A 131 4.11 0.13 7.24
C ILE A 131 3.31 0.02 8.55
N ALA A 132 3.28 -1.16 9.16
CA ALA A 132 2.54 -1.39 10.40
C ALA A 132 3.03 -0.48 11.54
N ARG A 133 4.34 -0.32 11.70
CA ARG A 133 4.92 0.59 12.69
C ARG A 133 4.58 2.05 12.40
N THR A 134 4.59 2.47 11.14
CA THR A 134 4.22 3.83 10.74
C THR A 134 2.75 4.11 11.02
N ASP A 135 1.87 3.14 10.77
CA ASP A 135 0.44 3.23 11.06
C ASP A 135 0.17 3.40 12.56
N ASP A 136 0.89 2.66 13.40
CA ASP A 136 0.76 2.73 14.87
C ASP A 136 1.22 4.09 15.42
N MET A 137 2.31 4.63 14.90
CA MET A 137 2.90 5.89 15.38
C MET A 137 2.23 7.14 14.82
N GLY A 138 1.77 7.11 13.57
CA GLY A 138 1.35 8.31 12.85
C GLY A 138 0.05 8.19 12.05
N GLY A 139 -0.57 7.02 12.06
CA GLY A 139 -1.78 6.73 11.29
C GLY A 139 -1.51 6.33 9.85
N VAL A 140 -2.52 5.71 9.23
CA VAL A 140 -2.46 5.16 7.85
C VAL A 140 -2.23 6.23 6.77
N TRP A 141 -2.46 7.49 7.10
CA TRP A 141 -2.22 8.66 6.23
C TRP A 141 -0.76 9.13 6.22
N LYS A 142 0.09 8.66 7.15
CA LYS A 142 1.52 8.96 7.12
C LYS A 142 2.21 8.08 6.07
N ALA A 143 3.08 8.70 5.26
CA ALA A 143 3.89 7.95 4.30
C ALA A 143 4.87 7.02 5.05
N PRO A 144 4.90 5.71 4.74
CA PRO A 144 5.84 4.77 5.34
C PRO A 144 7.21 4.84 4.65
N ALA A 145 7.78 6.02 4.58
CA ALA A 145 9.05 6.32 3.92
C ALA A 145 9.76 7.46 4.64
N GLY A 146 11.07 7.58 4.42
CA GLY A 146 11.91 8.59 5.04
C GLY A 146 12.85 8.01 6.09
N GLN A 147 13.53 8.88 6.83
CA GLN A 147 14.55 8.48 7.83
C GLN A 147 13.96 7.65 8.99
N ASP A 148 12.70 7.89 9.35
CA ASP A 148 12.00 7.13 10.38
C ASP A 148 11.57 5.72 9.90
N ALA A 149 11.53 5.50 8.58
CA ALA A 149 11.11 4.25 7.98
C ALA A 149 12.25 3.21 7.89
N THR A 150 12.99 3.03 8.99
CA THR A 150 14.11 2.09 9.09
C THR A 150 13.66 0.65 8.98
N ILE A 151 14.44 -0.18 8.28
CA ILE A 151 14.18 -1.62 8.12
C ILE A 151 15.00 -2.38 9.16
N ILE A 152 14.34 -2.70 10.27
CA ILE A 152 15.00 -3.37 11.41
C ILE A 152 15.35 -4.81 11.04
N GLY A 153 16.55 -5.27 11.46
CA GLY A 153 17.04 -6.63 11.21
C GLY A 153 17.69 -6.81 9.83
N THR A 154 17.62 -5.81 8.96
CA THR A 154 18.33 -5.81 7.68
C THR A 154 19.79 -5.38 7.88
N GLN A 155 20.72 -6.17 7.40
CA GLN A 155 22.17 -5.87 7.49
C GLN A 155 22.64 -5.02 6.31
N ASP A 156 22.13 -5.27 5.11
CA ASP A 156 22.45 -4.53 3.89
C ASP A 156 21.34 -4.71 2.83
N LEU A 157 21.50 -4.07 1.69
CA LEU A 157 20.65 -4.22 0.52
C LEU A 157 21.45 -4.90 -0.60
N THR A 158 20.76 -5.62 -1.50
CA THR A 158 21.42 -6.28 -2.63
C THR A 158 22.01 -5.30 -3.62
N VAL A 159 21.39 -4.11 -3.76
CA VAL A 159 21.84 -3.01 -4.63
C VAL A 159 21.89 -1.72 -3.82
N LYS A 160 22.98 -0.97 -3.94
CA LYS A 160 23.16 0.36 -3.31
C LYS A 160 22.88 1.45 -4.33
N LEU A 161 21.75 2.11 -4.18
CA LEU A 161 21.28 3.16 -5.09
C LEU A 161 21.82 4.53 -4.71
N THR A 162 22.28 5.28 -5.70
CA THR A 162 22.61 6.71 -5.59
C THR A 162 21.35 7.58 -5.75
N ASP A 163 21.49 8.88 -5.47
CA ASP A 163 20.38 9.84 -5.70
C ASP A 163 20.01 9.94 -7.17
N GLY A 164 21.01 9.89 -8.07
CA GLY A 164 20.79 9.93 -9.51
C GLY A 164 20.04 8.73 -10.06
N GLU A 165 20.19 7.55 -9.44
CA GLU A 165 19.48 6.33 -9.83
C GLU A 165 18.09 6.25 -9.18
N ASN A 166 17.94 6.77 -7.96
CA ASN A 166 16.65 6.79 -7.27
C ASN A 166 15.61 7.64 -7.99
N GLY A 167 15.99 8.80 -8.52
CA GLY A 167 15.08 9.74 -9.18
C GLY A 167 14.28 9.11 -10.34
N PRO A 168 14.95 8.55 -11.36
CA PRO A 168 14.27 7.86 -12.47
C PRO A 168 13.38 6.70 -12.05
N LEU A 169 13.81 5.89 -11.08
CA LEU A 169 12.99 4.76 -10.55
C LEU A 169 11.75 5.27 -9.84
N ASN A 170 11.88 6.32 -9.03
CA ASN A 170 10.75 6.94 -8.36
C ASN A 170 9.73 7.50 -9.38
N ALA A 171 10.20 8.12 -10.47
CA ALA A 171 9.34 8.62 -11.54
C ALA A 171 8.50 7.52 -12.22
N LEU A 172 8.97 6.27 -12.19
CA LEU A 172 8.25 5.08 -12.67
C LEU A 172 7.30 4.45 -11.65
N GLY A 173 7.27 4.96 -10.41
CA GLY A 173 6.45 4.38 -9.33
C GLY A 173 7.14 3.25 -8.58
N VAL A 174 8.47 3.10 -8.69
CA VAL A 174 9.26 2.13 -7.93
C VAL A 174 9.73 2.76 -6.62
N ASN A 175 9.46 2.09 -5.50
CA ASN A 175 9.88 2.56 -4.18
C ASN A 175 11.25 1.99 -3.84
N CYS A 176 12.25 2.87 -3.80
CA CYS A 176 13.60 2.45 -3.50
C CYS A 176 13.82 2.21 -2.00
N LEU A 177 14.50 1.12 -1.68
CA LEU A 177 15.13 0.94 -0.38
C LEU A 177 16.54 1.51 -0.46
N ARG A 178 16.98 2.25 0.56
CA ARG A 178 18.29 2.91 0.55
C ARG A 178 19.02 2.74 1.87
N VAL A 179 20.33 2.77 1.82
CA VAL A 179 21.19 2.77 3.02
C VAL A 179 21.73 4.17 3.23
N PHE A 180 21.47 4.76 4.39
CA PHE A 180 22.04 6.04 4.78
C PHE A 180 23.07 5.85 5.88
N PRO A 181 24.20 6.61 5.84
CA PRO A 181 25.18 6.61 6.92
C PRO A 181 24.50 6.91 8.27
N LEU A 182 24.86 6.21 9.32
CA LEU A 182 24.34 6.35 10.69
C LEU A 182 22.88 5.91 10.92
N ILE A 183 22.04 5.85 9.88
CA ILE A 183 20.63 5.46 9.98
C ILE A 183 20.44 3.99 9.59
N GLY A 184 21.19 3.55 8.57
CA GLY A 184 21.06 2.20 8.01
C GLY A 184 20.02 2.10 6.88
N PRO A 185 19.52 0.89 6.60
CA PRO A 185 18.53 0.66 5.57
C PRO A 185 17.17 1.28 5.91
N VAL A 186 16.59 2.01 4.96
CA VAL A 186 15.28 2.67 5.08
C VAL A 186 14.45 2.48 3.83
N VAL A 187 13.13 2.59 3.98
CA VAL A 187 12.21 2.76 2.85
C VAL A 187 12.27 4.22 2.39
N TRP A 188 12.59 4.46 1.11
CA TRP A 188 12.79 5.80 0.55
C TRP A 188 11.85 6.12 -0.61
N GLY A 189 10.64 5.55 -0.58
CA GLY A 189 9.58 5.81 -1.55
C GLY A 189 8.22 5.35 -1.01
N ALA A 190 7.15 6.03 -1.43
CA ALA A 190 5.79 5.72 -1.00
C ALA A 190 4.79 5.92 -2.15
N ARG A 191 5.09 5.38 -3.33
CA ARG A 191 4.24 5.41 -4.52
C ARG A 191 3.59 4.06 -4.77
N THR A 192 2.38 4.08 -5.29
CA THR A 192 1.70 2.88 -5.80
C THR A 192 2.27 2.49 -7.17
N LEU A 193 1.90 1.34 -7.71
CA LEU A 193 2.21 1.00 -9.11
C LEU A 193 1.52 1.92 -10.13
N ASP A 194 0.48 2.64 -9.69
CA ASP A 194 -0.18 3.71 -10.46
C ASP A 194 0.48 5.08 -10.24
N GLY A 195 1.58 5.10 -9.48
CA GLY A 195 2.30 6.30 -9.06
C GLY A 195 3.33 6.82 -10.06
N ALA A 196 3.45 6.24 -11.25
CA ALA A 196 4.32 6.78 -12.29
C ALA A 196 3.89 8.19 -12.68
N ASP A 197 4.86 9.11 -12.84
CA ASP A 197 4.58 10.52 -13.12
C ASP A 197 3.76 10.74 -14.39
N ILE A 198 3.97 9.90 -15.41
CA ILE A 198 3.24 9.95 -16.69
C ILE A 198 1.75 9.63 -16.54
N LEU A 199 1.35 8.88 -15.50
CA LEU A 199 -0.04 8.47 -15.29
C LEU A 199 -0.88 9.56 -14.65
N ALA A 200 -0.27 10.54 -13.97
CA ALA A 200 -0.93 11.63 -13.24
C ALA A 200 -2.10 11.16 -12.35
N SER A 201 -1.99 9.95 -11.78
CA SER A 201 -3.05 9.31 -11.00
C SER A 201 -3.31 10.04 -9.68
N GLU A 202 -4.58 10.11 -9.29
CA GLU A 202 -4.97 10.55 -7.93
C GLU A 202 -4.48 9.57 -6.84
N TRP A 203 -4.31 8.29 -7.20
CA TRP A 203 -3.81 7.22 -6.33
C TRP A 203 -2.30 7.04 -6.37
N LYS A 204 -1.56 8.07 -6.80
CA LYS A 204 -0.11 8.08 -6.90
C LYS A 204 0.59 7.61 -5.61
N TYR A 205 0.08 7.99 -4.45
CA TYR A 205 0.76 7.80 -3.17
C TYR A 205 0.14 6.68 -2.32
N VAL A 206 0.99 5.81 -1.77
CA VAL A 206 0.61 4.73 -0.86
C VAL A 206 -0.24 5.23 0.32
N PRO A 207 0.14 6.31 1.06
CA PRO A 207 -0.67 6.78 2.17
C PRO A 207 -2.05 7.30 1.73
N VAL A 208 -2.15 7.93 0.57
CA VAL A 208 -3.42 8.42 0.01
C VAL A 208 -4.36 7.25 -0.30
N ARG A 209 -3.86 6.25 -1.05
CA ARG A 209 -4.67 5.08 -1.39
C ARG A 209 -5.04 4.25 -0.17
N ARG A 210 -4.10 4.05 0.76
CA ARG A 210 -4.35 3.29 1.99
C ARG A 210 -5.36 4.00 2.91
N LEU A 211 -5.32 5.33 2.98
CA LEU A 211 -6.34 6.11 3.70
C LEU A 211 -7.73 5.89 3.07
N ALA A 212 -7.85 5.94 1.74
CA ALA A 212 -9.11 5.64 1.06
C ALA A 212 -9.61 4.23 1.39
N LEU A 213 -8.75 3.20 1.29
CA LEU A 213 -9.10 1.82 1.64
C LEU A 213 -9.50 1.65 3.11
N PHE A 214 -8.88 2.39 4.01
CA PHE A 214 -9.24 2.42 5.43
C PHE A 214 -10.63 3.04 5.63
N LEU A 215 -10.92 4.16 4.98
CA LEU A 215 -12.23 4.81 5.03
C LEU A 215 -13.31 3.89 4.45
N GLU A 216 -13.10 3.36 3.24
CA GLU A 216 -14.02 2.45 2.56
C GLU A 216 -14.42 1.26 3.45
N GLU A 217 -13.45 0.61 4.09
CA GLU A 217 -13.71 -0.55 4.95
C GLU A 217 -14.35 -0.17 6.28
N SER A 218 -13.88 0.90 6.91
CA SER A 218 -14.40 1.35 8.20
C SER A 218 -15.85 1.81 8.07
N LEU A 219 -16.16 2.55 7.02
CA LEU A 219 -17.49 3.03 6.74
C LEU A 219 -18.43 1.89 6.34
N HIS A 220 -17.99 0.98 5.47
CA HIS A 220 -18.76 -0.21 5.11
C HIS A 220 -19.19 -1.00 6.35
N ARG A 221 -18.25 -1.25 7.29
CA ARG A 221 -18.56 -1.96 8.54
C ARG A 221 -19.40 -1.12 9.50
N GLY A 222 -19.08 0.16 9.61
CA GLY A 222 -19.76 1.08 10.50
C GLY A 222 -21.21 1.41 10.09
N THR A 223 -21.59 1.10 8.83
CA THR A 223 -22.95 1.33 8.31
C THR A 223 -23.74 0.04 8.11
N MET A 224 -23.23 -1.13 8.48
CA MET A 224 -23.96 -2.41 8.31
C MET A 224 -25.28 -2.46 9.08
N TRP A 225 -25.44 -1.68 10.14
CA TRP A 225 -26.67 -1.59 10.92
C TRP A 225 -27.82 -0.93 10.14
N VAL A 226 -27.53 -0.18 9.07
CA VAL A 226 -28.53 0.49 8.22
C VAL A 226 -29.41 -0.52 7.48
N VAL A 227 -28.89 -1.73 7.26
CA VAL A 227 -29.60 -2.75 6.50
C VAL A 227 -30.86 -3.17 7.26
N PHE A 228 -32.01 -3.11 6.56
CA PHE A 228 -33.36 -3.35 7.08
C PHE A 228 -33.98 -2.25 7.96
N GLU A 229 -33.30 -1.11 8.14
CA GLU A 229 -33.94 0.06 8.74
C GLU A 229 -34.87 0.78 7.73
N PRO A 230 -35.93 1.48 8.19
CA PRO A 230 -36.76 2.29 7.31
C PRO A 230 -35.92 3.34 6.58
N ASN A 231 -36.05 3.39 5.24
CA ASN A 231 -35.26 4.28 4.39
C ASN A 231 -35.91 5.68 4.29
N ASP A 232 -35.67 6.52 5.28
CA ASP A 232 -36.31 7.81 5.46
C ASP A 232 -35.34 8.90 5.95
N ALA A 233 -35.83 10.13 6.05
CA ALA A 233 -35.04 11.26 6.49
C ALA A 233 -34.43 11.14 7.92
N PRO A 234 -35.11 10.56 8.91
CA PRO A 234 -34.53 10.21 10.21
C PRO A 234 -33.30 9.29 10.10
N LEU A 235 -33.38 8.21 9.31
CA LEU A 235 -32.25 7.30 9.08
C LEU A 235 -31.07 8.05 8.45
N TRP A 236 -31.30 8.86 7.42
CA TRP A 236 -30.25 9.62 6.75
C TRP A 236 -29.58 10.62 7.70
N ALA A 237 -30.34 11.25 8.60
CA ALA A 237 -29.77 12.13 9.61
C ALA A 237 -28.87 11.37 10.61
N GLN A 238 -29.26 10.17 11.03
CA GLN A 238 -28.46 9.33 11.92
C GLN A 238 -27.17 8.86 11.23
N ILE A 239 -27.25 8.47 9.95
CA ILE A 239 -26.06 8.11 9.14
C ILE A 239 -25.09 9.29 9.08
N ARG A 240 -25.58 10.50 8.71
CA ARG A 240 -24.73 11.70 8.66
C ARG A 240 -24.05 11.99 9.99
N LEU A 241 -24.75 11.80 11.11
CA LEU A 241 -24.19 12.01 12.44
C LEU A 241 -23.05 11.03 12.75
N ILE A 242 -23.28 9.73 12.52
CA ILE A 242 -22.31 8.68 12.83
C ILE A 242 -21.08 8.80 11.93
N VAL A 243 -21.30 8.89 10.61
CA VAL A 243 -20.21 9.01 9.62
C VAL A 243 -19.47 10.34 9.80
N GLY A 244 -20.21 11.45 10.03
CA GLY A 244 -19.64 12.76 10.29
C GLY A 244 -18.77 12.78 11.55
N THR A 245 -19.19 12.12 12.61
CA THR A 245 -18.39 11.99 13.84
C THR A 245 -17.10 11.20 13.61
N PHE A 246 -17.17 10.11 12.85
CA PHE A 246 -16.00 9.32 12.47
C PHE A 246 -15.00 10.17 11.65
N MET A 247 -15.47 10.85 10.62
CA MET A 247 -14.64 11.74 9.78
C MET A 247 -14.05 12.90 10.59
N HIS A 248 -14.83 13.47 11.49
CA HIS A 248 -14.37 14.55 12.37
C HIS A 248 -13.25 14.09 13.32
N ASN A 249 -13.36 12.90 13.87
CA ASN A 249 -12.30 12.31 14.71
C ASN A 249 -10.99 12.12 13.93
N LEU A 250 -11.05 11.66 12.69
CA LEU A 250 -9.89 11.55 11.81
C LEU A 250 -9.30 12.92 11.46
N PHE A 251 -10.14 13.91 11.20
CA PHE A 251 -9.70 15.30 10.99
C PHE A 251 -8.91 15.81 12.20
N ARG A 252 -9.42 15.62 13.43
CA ARG A 252 -8.73 16.00 14.67
C ARG A 252 -7.40 15.28 14.87
N GLN A 253 -7.24 14.09 14.34
CA GLN A 253 -5.99 13.32 14.34
C GLN A 253 -5.02 13.77 13.24
N GLY A 254 -5.41 14.72 12.37
CA GLY A 254 -4.58 15.23 11.29
C GLY A 254 -4.54 14.32 10.06
N ALA A 255 -5.58 13.51 9.81
CA ALA A 255 -5.64 12.58 8.67
C ALA A 255 -5.87 13.30 7.32
N PHE A 256 -6.37 14.52 7.33
CA PHE A 256 -6.80 15.25 6.14
C PHE A 256 -6.08 16.59 6.00
N GLN A 257 -6.01 17.07 4.77
CA GLN A 257 -5.59 18.44 4.46
C GLN A 257 -6.75 19.42 4.73
N GLY A 258 -6.42 20.64 5.15
CA GLY A 258 -7.36 21.72 5.40
C GLY A 258 -7.29 22.23 6.84
N ALA A 259 -7.56 23.53 7.04
CA ALA A 259 -7.57 24.16 8.35
C ALA A 259 -8.91 23.96 9.08
N THR A 260 -9.97 23.75 8.32
CA THR A 260 -11.33 23.57 8.84
C THR A 260 -11.94 22.24 8.38
N PRO A 261 -12.91 21.67 9.13
CA PRO A 261 -13.60 20.45 8.71
C PRO A 261 -14.22 20.54 7.32
N ARG A 262 -14.74 21.71 6.94
CA ARG A 262 -15.37 21.92 5.62
C ARG A 262 -14.40 21.85 4.45
N GLU A 263 -13.15 22.21 4.66
CA GLU A 263 -12.09 22.06 3.67
C GLU A 263 -11.57 20.63 3.59
N ALA A 264 -11.65 19.89 4.70
CA ALA A 264 -11.04 18.58 4.87
C ALA A 264 -11.92 17.43 4.39
N TYR A 265 -13.24 17.51 4.63
CA TYR A 265 -14.15 16.44 4.23
C TYR A 265 -15.60 16.93 4.17
N PHE A 266 -16.45 16.15 3.48
CA PHE A 266 -17.90 16.30 3.56
C PHE A 266 -18.59 14.92 3.60
N VAL A 267 -19.80 14.91 4.16
CA VAL A 267 -20.69 13.76 4.22
C VAL A 267 -22.09 14.20 3.78
N LYS A 268 -22.61 13.56 2.74
CA LYS A 268 -23.98 13.75 2.26
C LYS A 268 -24.74 12.45 2.31
N CYS A 269 -25.95 12.47 2.85
CA CYS A 269 -26.93 11.40 2.81
C CYS A 269 -28.29 12.05 3.04
N ASP A 270 -28.97 12.40 1.98
CA ASP A 270 -30.22 13.17 1.95
C ASP A 270 -31.01 12.88 0.68
N GLU A 271 -32.10 13.62 0.44
CA GLU A 271 -32.94 13.47 -0.75
C GLU A 271 -32.24 13.84 -2.07
N GLU A 272 -31.13 14.60 -2.03
CA GLU A 272 -30.30 14.86 -3.21
C GLU A 272 -29.47 13.66 -3.60
N THR A 273 -29.01 12.86 -2.60
CA THR A 273 -28.16 11.68 -2.81
C THR A 273 -28.96 10.39 -2.93
N THR A 274 -30.15 10.32 -2.31
CA THR A 274 -31.03 9.14 -2.34
C THR A 274 -32.38 9.58 -2.88
N THR A 275 -32.62 9.28 -4.16
CA THR A 275 -33.86 9.62 -4.84
C THR A 275 -35.01 8.70 -4.41
N GLN A 276 -36.27 9.07 -4.72
CA GLN A 276 -37.42 8.19 -4.45
C GLN A 276 -37.29 6.82 -5.13
N THR A 277 -36.71 6.79 -6.34
CA THR A 277 -36.42 5.52 -7.04
C THR A 277 -35.42 4.66 -6.28
N ASP A 278 -34.40 5.27 -5.64
CA ASP A 278 -33.45 4.54 -4.79
C ASP A 278 -34.15 3.99 -3.55
N VAL A 279 -35.01 4.79 -2.91
CA VAL A 279 -35.81 4.34 -1.76
C VAL A 279 -36.70 3.15 -2.14
N ASP A 280 -37.38 3.21 -3.28
CA ASP A 280 -38.26 2.14 -3.78
C ASP A 280 -37.45 0.85 -4.10
N ASN A 281 -36.16 1.00 -4.46
CA ASN A 281 -35.23 -0.11 -4.68
C ASN A 281 -34.47 -0.55 -3.41
N GLY A 282 -34.75 0.04 -2.25
CA GLY A 282 -34.08 -0.29 -0.99
C GLY A 282 -32.62 0.19 -0.91
N LEU A 283 -32.26 1.23 -1.66
CA LEU A 283 -30.91 1.78 -1.71
C LEU A 283 -30.79 3.05 -0.85
N VAL A 284 -29.71 3.16 -0.09
CA VAL A 284 -29.28 4.38 0.59
C VAL A 284 -27.92 4.80 0.07
N ASN A 285 -27.82 6.01 -0.46
CA ASN A 285 -26.59 6.55 -1.01
C ASN A 285 -25.90 7.49 0.00
N ILE A 286 -24.69 7.14 0.41
CA ILE A 286 -23.84 7.94 1.29
C ILE A 286 -22.67 8.46 0.45
N VAL A 287 -22.59 9.75 0.25
CA VAL A 287 -21.50 10.38 -0.51
C VAL A 287 -20.53 11.06 0.45
N ILE A 288 -19.28 10.65 0.39
CA ILE A 288 -18.21 11.12 1.27
C ILE A 288 -17.05 11.60 0.40
N GLY A 289 -16.63 12.83 0.61
CA GLY A 289 -15.40 13.38 0.02
C GLY A 289 -14.40 13.74 1.10
N PHE A 290 -13.12 13.60 0.79
CA PHE A 290 -12.04 13.99 1.70
C PHE A 290 -10.84 14.53 0.92
N ALA A 291 -10.07 15.41 1.57
CA ALA A 291 -8.84 15.98 1.05
C ALA A 291 -7.64 15.23 1.66
N PRO A 292 -6.95 14.34 0.92
CA PRO A 292 -5.84 13.58 1.46
C PRO A 292 -4.59 14.43 1.63
N LEU A 293 -3.79 14.14 2.65
CA LEU A 293 -2.43 14.64 2.77
C LEU A 293 -1.54 13.98 1.70
N LYS A 294 -0.77 14.79 0.98
CA LYS A 294 0.23 14.30 0.03
C LYS A 294 1.63 14.44 0.63
N PRO A 295 2.49 13.41 0.55
CA PRO A 295 3.84 13.50 1.06
C PRO A 295 4.69 14.48 0.23
N ALA A 296 5.63 15.17 0.88
CA ALA A 296 6.69 15.88 0.18
C ALA A 296 7.74 14.86 -0.28
N GLU A 297 8.04 14.82 -1.57
CA GLU A 297 9.07 13.93 -2.14
C GLU A 297 10.38 14.67 -2.42
N PHE A 298 10.31 15.98 -2.67
CA PHE A 298 11.47 16.80 -3.05
C PHE A 298 11.54 18.05 -2.21
N VAL A 299 12.77 18.38 -1.75
CA VAL A 299 13.07 19.65 -1.08
C VAL A 299 13.99 20.43 -2.00
N ILE A 300 13.53 21.58 -2.50
CA ILE A 300 14.31 22.48 -3.34
C ILE A 300 14.79 23.65 -2.47
N ILE A 301 16.08 23.73 -2.20
CA ILE A 301 16.69 24.83 -1.47
C ILE A 301 17.27 25.82 -2.47
N LYS A 302 16.71 27.03 -2.54
CA LYS A 302 17.24 28.12 -3.34
C LYS A 302 18.05 29.05 -2.44
N ILE A 303 19.35 29.11 -2.67
CA ILE A 303 20.25 30.02 -1.95
C ILE A 303 20.58 31.17 -2.88
N GLN A 304 20.26 32.39 -2.46
CA GLN A 304 20.63 33.61 -3.18
C GLN A 304 21.64 34.38 -2.33
N GLN A 305 22.77 34.71 -2.92
CA GLN A 305 23.68 35.65 -2.32
C GLN A 305 23.18 37.06 -2.60
N VAL A 306 22.79 37.80 -1.59
CA VAL A 306 22.49 39.20 -1.73
C VAL A 306 23.85 39.94 -1.67
N ALA A 307 24.34 40.36 -2.83
CA ALA A 307 25.53 41.18 -2.93
C ALA A 307 25.10 42.64 -2.75
N GLY A 308 25.48 43.24 -1.62
CA GLY A 308 25.52 44.67 -1.52
C GLY A 308 24.49 45.34 -0.61
N GLN A 309 25.04 46.22 0.13
CA GLN A 309 24.51 47.26 1.01
C GLN A 309 24.04 46.77 2.39
N LEU A 310 25.05 46.48 3.22
CA LEU A 310 24.97 46.92 4.59
C LEU A 310 25.04 48.46 4.52
N GLU A 311 23.91 49.13 4.54
CA GLU A 311 23.89 50.53 4.91
C GLU A 311 24.28 50.62 6.37
N ALA A 312 25.33 51.44 6.61
CA ALA A 312 25.92 51.72 7.91
C ALA A 312 24.95 52.49 8.82
#